data_4ab62eb0602a4d13d122169a64ffb64f
#
_entry.id   4ab62eb0602a4d13d122169a64ffb64f
#
_cell.length_a   1.000
_cell.length_b   1.000
_cell.length_c   1.000
_cell.angle_alpha   90.00
_cell.angle_beta   90.00
_cell.angle_gamma   90.00
#
_symmetry.space_group_name_H-M   'P 1'
#
loop_
_entity.id
_entity.type
_entity.pdbx_description
1 polymer ?
#
loop_
_entity_poly.entity_id
_entity_poly.type
_entity_poly.pdbx_seq_one_letter_code
_entity_poly.pdbx_strand_id
1 'polypeptide(L)'
;TETAKCDRCDATDTRTKEGTKLVAAPVTYKIIEGADGTYALNVDGTYTIRANGEFSKFVSVEMDGKLVDNKNYTAKSGSTVITFTKEYMNGLSVGKHTVKVNFTDGSAETTLTVAQKDTKDTGKTDVGQKPASKSAKTGDNSNLIAWFILLAASVCIVGSLRAIRRQRRR
;
A
#
# COMPACT_ATOMS: atom_id res chain seq x y z
N THR A 1 -45.05 -18.78 12.14
CA THR A 1 -45.25 -19.81 13.19
C THR A 1 -45.78 -21.04 12.54
N GLU A 2 -45.08 -22.16 12.66
CA GLU A 2 -45.58 -23.48 12.30
C GLU A 2 -46.02 -24.19 13.57
N THR A 3 -47.23 -24.75 13.57
CA THR A 3 -47.77 -25.51 14.68
C THR A 3 -47.87 -26.96 14.26
N ALA A 4 -47.12 -27.83 14.90
CA ALA A 4 -47.21 -29.28 14.71
C ALA A 4 -48.09 -29.85 15.81
N LYS A 5 -49.10 -30.61 15.42
CA LYS A 5 -49.99 -31.34 16.32
C LYS A 5 -49.61 -32.84 16.34
N CYS A 6 -49.52 -33.39 17.51
CA CYS A 6 -49.25 -34.81 17.66
C CYS A 6 -50.53 -35.64 17.38
N ASP A 7 -50.47 -36.60 16.46
CA ASP A 7 -51.65 -37.42 16.11
C ASP A 7 -52.04 -38.45 17.19
N ARG A 8 -51.22 -38.63 18.22
CA ARG A 8 -51.42 -39.58 19.31
C ARG A 8 -51.60 -38.98 20.69
N CYS A 9 -51.37 -37.64 20.80
CA CYS A 9 -51.55 -36.92 22.06
C CYS A 9 -51.99 -35.47 21.74
N ASP A 10 -52.73 -34.83 22.65
CA ASP A 10 -53.24 -33.48 22.45
C ASP A 10 -52.14 -32.41 22.62
N ALA A 11 -50.87 -32.75 22.57
CA ALA A 11 -49.77 -31.81 22.68
C ALA A 11 -49.56 -31.07 21.37
N THR A 12 -49.55 -29.76 21.42
CA THR A 12 -49.20 -28.84 20.34
C THR A 12 -47.86 -28.20 20.63
N ASP A 13 -46.90 -28.34 19.70
CA ASP A 13 -45.63 -27.61 19.74
C ASP A 13 -45.69 -26.45 18.74
N THR A 14 -45.64 -25.22 19.25
CA THR A 14 -45.64 -24.03 18.42
C THR A 14 -44.21 -23.47 18.38
N ARG A 15 -43.54 -23.64 17.23
CA ARG A 15 -42.23 -23.05 17.01
C ARG A 15 -42.37 -21.80 16.16
N THR A 16 -41.79 -20.71 16.63
CA THR A 16 -41.57 -19.55 15.78
C THR A 16 -40.43 -19.91 14.81
N LYS A 17 -40.79 -20.20 13.56
CA LYS A 17 -39.78 -20.29 12.49
C LYS A 17 -39.39 -18.86 12.20
N GLU A 18 -38.45 -18.32 12.97
CA GLU A 18 -37.67 -17.22 12.48
C GLU A 18 -36.91 -17.77 11.27
N GLY A 19 -37.22 -17.23 10.11
CA GLY A 19 -36.40 -17.46 8.92
C GLY A 19 -35.05 -16.88 9.20
N THR A 20 -34.19 -17.70 9.82
CA THR A 20 -32.76 -17.46 9.87
C THR A 20 -32.29 -17.64 8.44
N LYS A 21 -32.44 -16.57 7.62
CA LYS A 21 -31.61 -16.40 6.46
C LYS A 21 -30.20 -16.45 7.01
N LEU A 22 -29.52 -17.57 6.84
CA LEU A 22 -28.08 -17.69 7.10
C LEU A 22 -27.43 -16.61 6.24
N VAL A 23 -27.18 -15.45 6.83
CA VAL A 23 -26.34 -14.44 6.24
C VAL A 23 -24.96 -15.06 6.30
N ALA A 24 -24.48 -15.56 5.16
CA ALA A 24 -23.13 -16.07 5.05
C ALA A 24 -22.20 -14.98 5.59
N ALA A 25 -21.26 -15.37 6.45
CA ALA A 25 -20.26 -14.45 6.94
C ALA A 25 -19.56 -13.79 5.74
N PRO A 26 -19.31 -12.48 5.77
CA PRO A 26 -18.67 -11.78 4.66
C PRO A 26 -17.31 -12.41 4.35
N VAL A 27 -17.09 -12.70 3.08
CA VAL A 27 -15.81 -13.24 2.62
C VAL A 27 -14.77 -12.13 2.65
N THR A 28 -13.64 -12.37 3.30
CA THR A 28 -12.52 -11.41 3.31
C THR A 28 -11.58 -11.74 2.15
N TYR A 29 -11.52 -10.83 1.19
CA TYR A 29 -10.56 -10.87 0.09
C TYR A 29 -9.26 -10.15 0.46
N LYS A 30 -8.22 -10.34 -0.34
CA LYS A 30 -6.90 -9.69 -0.14
C LYS A 30 -6.45 -9.02 -1.41
N ILE A 31 -5.73 -7.90 -1.26
CA ILE A 31 -4.95 -7.32 -2.35
C ILE A 31 -3.64 -8.12 -2.43
N ILE A 32 -3.39 -8.76 -3.57
CA ILE A 32 -2.27 -9.66 -3.80
C ILE A 32 -1.14 -9.01 -4.61
N GLU A 33 -1.40 -7.89 -5.29
CA GLU A 33 -0.42 -7.06 -5.96
C GLU A 33 -0.77 -5.58 -5.75
N GLY A 34 0.24 -4.74 -5.59
CA GLY A 34 0.08 -3.31 -5.35
C GLY A 34 -0.46 -2.97 -3.96
N ALA A 35 -0.44 -3.91 -2.99
CA ALA A 35 -0.81 -3.63 -1.61
C ALA A 35 0.22 -2.71 -0.95
N ASP A 36 -0.24 -1.81 -0.07
CA ASP A 36 0.58 -0.87 0.70
C ASP A 36 1.58 -0.07 -0.15
N GLY A 37 1.18 0.22 -1.39
CA GLY A 37 2.02 0.87 -2.38
C GLY A 37 2.21 2.37 -2.13
N THR A 38 3.14 2.95 -2.90
CA THR A 38 3.38 4.39 -2.92
C THR A 38 3.18 4.92 -4.33
N TYR A 39 2.54 6.08 -4.45
CA TYR A 39 2.34 6.80 -5.68
C TYR A 39 2.95 8.20 -5.59
N ALA A 40 3.84 8.55 -6.52
CA ALA A 40 4.46 9.87 -6.58
C ALA A 40 3.68 10.79 -7.53
N LEU A 41 3.12 11.88 -6.99
CA LEU A 41 2.35 12.87 -7.76
C LEU A 41 3.17 13.43 -8.92
N ASN A 42 2.53 13.51 -10.09
CA ASN A 42 3.09 14.06 -11.34
C ASN A 42 4.33 13.34 -11.88
N VAL A 43 4.73 12.23 -11.27
CA VAL A 43 5.85 11.37 -11.70
C VAL A 43 5.34 10.05 -12.24
N ASP A 44 4.59 9.34 -11.39
CA ASP A 44 4.02 8.05 -11.76
C ASP A 44 2.88 8.22 -12.77
N GLY A 45 2.60 7.16 -13.48
CA GLY A 45 1.51 7.10 -14.44
C GLY A 45 0.21 6.63 -13.82
N THR A 46 -0.21 5.44 -14.19
CA THR A 46 -1.37 4.75 -13.60
C THR A 46 -0.94 3.97 -12.35
N TYR A 47 -1.88 3.73 -11.45
CA TYR A 47 -1.65 2.87 -10.28
C TYR A 47 -2.50 1.62 -10.38
N THR A 48 -1.90 0.44 -10.25
CA THR A 48 -2.58 -0.84 -10.43
C THR A 48 -2.52 -1.66 -9.15
N ILE A 49 -3.66 -2.21 -8.77
CA ILE A 49 -3.80 -3.21 -7.70
C ILE A 49 -4.50 -4.45 -8.24
N ARG A 50 -4.24 -5.60 -7.61
CA ARG A 50 -4.94 -6.85 -7.89
C ARG A 50 -5.50 -7.44 -6.61
N ALA A 51 -6.82 -7.70 -6.60
CA ALA A 51 -7.49 -8.43 -5.55
C ALA A 51 -7.66 -9.90 -5.94
N ASN A 52 -7.63 -10.82 -4.98
CA ASN A 52 -7.83 -12.26 -5.23
C ASN A 52 -9.29 -12.67 -5.45
N GLY A 53 -10.22 -11.70 -5.46
CA GLY A 53 -11.63 -11.96 -5.77
C GLY A 53 -11.87 -12.18 -7.25
N GLU A 54 -12.87 -13.03 -7.58
CA GLU A 54 -13.29 -13.24 -8.96
C GLU A 54 -13.90 -11.96 -9.54
N PHE A 55 -13.53 -11.63 -10.78
CA PHE A 55 -14.03 -10.44 -11.48
C PHE A 55 -15.56 -10.45 -11.64
N SER A 56 -16.18 -11.60 -11.78
CA SER A 56 -17.65 -11.76 -11.87
C SER A 56 -18.39 -11.25 -10.63
N LYS A 57 -17.72 -11.20 -9.48
CA LYS A 57 -18.26 -10.70 -8.21
C LYS A 57 -17.90 -9.24 -7.94
N PHE A 58 -17.07 -8.63 -8.74
CA PHE A 58 -16.65 -7.23 -8.57
C PHE A 58 -17.84 -6.28 -8.68
N VAL A 59 -17.93 -5.34 -7.73
CA VAL A 59 -19.01 -4.35 -7.65
C VAL A 59 -18.48 -2.93 -7.86
N SER A 60 -17.49 -2.54 -7.05
CA SER A 60 -17.02 -1.14 -7.05
C SER A 60 -15.68 -0.99 -6.34
N VAL A 61 -15.10 0.21 -6.47
CA VAL A 61 -13.90 0.63 -5.73
C VAL A 61 -14.24 1.87 -4.93
N GLU A 62 -13.71 1.93 -3.71
CA GLU A 62 -13.77 3.11 -2.85
C GLU A 62 -12.36 3.61 -2.52
N MET A 63 -12.23 4.92 -2.39
CA MET A 63 -11.06 5.59 -1.88
C MET A 63 -11.48 6.42 -0.65
N ASP A 64 -10.88 6.15 0.51
CA ASP A 64 -11.23 6.79 1.80
C ASP A 64 -12.73 6.73 2.12
N GLY A 65 -13.36 5.59 1.83
CA GLY A 65 -14.78 5.36 2.04
C GLY A 65 -15.71 6.07 1.05
N LYS A 66 -15.16 6.68 -0.01
CA LYS A 66 -15.93 7.31 -1.08
C LYS A 66 -15.85 6.47 -2.36
N LEU A 67 -17.00 6.27 -2.99
CA LEU A 67 -17.07 5.55 -4.26
C LEU A 67 -16.24 6.29 -5.34
N VAL A 68 -15.37 5.55 -6.02
CA VAL A 68 -14.61 6.05 -7.17
C VAL A 68 -15.45 5.90 -8.43
N ASP A 69 -15.59 6.99 -9.19
CA ASP A 69 -16.30 6.99 -10.47
C ASP A 69 -15.60 6.06 -11.49
N ASN A 70 -16.37 5.29 -12.23
CA ASN A 70 -15.88 4.32 -13.23
C ASN A 70 -14.97 4.92 -14.32
N LYS A 71 -15.06 6.22 -14.59
CA LYS A 71 -14.15 6.93 -15.50
C LYS A 71 -12.72 7.08 -14.96
N ASN A 72 -12.54 6.93 -13.65
CA ASN A 72 -11.27 7.13 -12.94
C ASN A 72 -10.44 5.85 -12.80
N TYR A 73 -11.00 4.71 -13.21
CA TYR A 73 -10.28 3.43 -13.19
C TYR A 73 -10.77 2.49 -14.30
N THR A 74 -9.99 1.47 -14.58
CA THR A 74 -10.41 0.32 -15.38
C THR A 74 -10.33 -0.93 -14.52
N ALA A 75 -11.32 -1.82 -14.68
CA ALA A 75 -11.34 -3.11 -14.00
C ALA A 75 -11.29 -4.23 -15.05
N LYS A 76 -10.44 -5.25 -14.83
CA LYS A 76 -10.25 -6.37 -15.75
C LYS A 76 -10.24 -7.70 -15.00
N SER A 77 -10.60 -8.78 -15.74
CA SER A 77 -10.51 -10.16 -15.28
C SER A 77 -9.04 -10.61 -15.11
N GLY A 78 -8.83 -11.66 -14.31
CA GLY A 78 -7.52 -12.21 -13.97
C GLY A 78 -7.27 -12.05 -12.47
N SER A 79 -8.10 -12.70 -11.60
CA SER A 79 -8.50 -12.14 -10.33
C SER A 79 -9.09 -10.75 -10.62
N THR A 80 -9.31 -9.85 -9.72
CA THR A 80 -9.81 -8.52 -10.11
C THR A 80 -8.65 -7.54 -10.17
N VAL A 81 -8.30 -7.06 -11.38
CA VAL A 81 -7.23 -6.07 -11.61
C VAL A 81 -7.86 -4.70 -11.79
N ILE A 82 -7.53 -3.78 -10.91
CA ILE A 82 -7.98 -2.39 -10.92
C ILE A 82 -6.80 -1.50 -11.27
N THR A 83 -6.96 -0.67 -12.30
CA THR A 83 -5.95 0.32 -12.72
C THR A 83 -6.56 1.71 -12.65
N PHE A 84 -6.10 2.53 -11.73
CA PHE A 84 -6.51 3.93 -11.59
C PHE A 84 -5.84 4.81 -12.64
N THR A 85 -6.56 5.79 -13.15
CA THR A 85 -6.03 6.76 -14.12
C THR A 85 -5.06 7.71 -13.44
N LYS A 86 -4.11 8.23 -14.22
CA LYS A 86 -3.12 9.22 -13.76
C LYS A 86 -3.80 10.50 -13.25
N GLU A 87 -4.83 10.94 -13.94
CA GLU A 87 -5.58 12.15 -13.62
C GLU A 87 -6.23 12.03 -12.23
N TYR A 88 -6.86 10.89 -11.95
CA TYR A 88 -7.46 10.63 -10.65
C TYR A 88 -6.41 10.56 -9.55
N MET A 89 -5.31 9.84 -9.78
CA MET A 89 -4.24 9.67 -8.82
C MET A 89 -3.56 11.00 -8.47
N ASN A 90 -3.35 11.87 -9.47
CA ASN A 90 -2.77 13.21 -9.26
C ASN A 90 -3.74 14.19 -8.58
N GLY A 91 -5.02 13.88 -8.54
CA GLY A 91 -6.03 14.65 -7.79
C GLY A 91 -6.12 14.30 -6.31
N LEU A 92 -5.43 13.25 -5.85
CA LEU A 92 -5.41 12.85 -4.44
C LEU A 92 -4.51 13.78 -3.62
N SER A 93 -4.81 13.94 -2.34
CA SER A 93 -3.95 14.66 -1.40
C SER A 93 -2.69 13.84 -1.07
N VAL A 94 -1.63 14.53 -0.66
CA VAL A 94 -0.44 13.84 -0.11
C VAL A 94 -0.81 13.22 1.24
N GLY A 95 -0.45 11.95 1.43
CA GLY A 95 -0.75 11.22 2.66
C GLY A 95 -1.13 9.76 2.42
N LYS A 96 -1.65 9.14 3.45
CA LYS A 96 -2.18 7.77 3.38
C LYS A 96 -3.65 7.78 3.00
N HIS A 97 -4.01 6.94 2.07
CA HIS A 97 -5.36 6.70 1.59
C HIS A 97 -5.71 5.23 1.76
N THR A 98 -6.97 4.95 2.04
CA THR A 98 -7.49 3.58 2.09
C THR A 98 -8.18 3.24 0.78
N VAL A 99 -7.74 2.17 0.13
CA VAL A 99 -8.37 1.63 -1.08
C VAL A 99 -9.16 0.40 -0.73
N LYS A 100 -10.44 0.36 -1.06
CA LYS A 100 -11.32 -0.77 -0.82
C LYS A 100 -11.95 -1.24 -2.13
N VAL A 101 -11.82 -2.52 -2.42
CA VAL A 101 -12.43 -3.20 -3.57
C VAL A 101 -13.61 -4.02 -3.06
N ASN A 102 -14.81 -3.70 -3.52
CA ASN A 102 -16.05 -4.34 -3.09
C ASN A 102 -16.46 -5.46 -4.05
N PHE A 103 -16.86 -6.57 -3.48
CA PHE A 103 -17.43 -7.73 -4.16
C PHE A 103 -18.85 -8.00 -3.63
N THR A 104 -19.62 -8.81 -4.33
CA THR A 104 -21.01 -9.13 -3.93
C THR A 104 -21.10 -9.84 -2.58
N ASP A 105 -20.04 -10.49 -2.14
CA ASP A 105 -20.00 -11.32 -0.93
C ASP A 105 -18.89 -10.92 0.05
N GLY A 106 -18.16 -9.82 -0.20
CA GLY A 106 -17.09 -9.35 0.67
C GLY A 106 -16.29 -8.19 0.11
N SER A 107 -15.12 -7.92 0.67
CA SER A 107 -14.23 -6.84 0.20
C SER A 107 -12.76 -7.14 0.44
N ALA A 108 -11.89 -6.48 -0.32
CA ALA A 108 -10.45 -6.39 -0.09
C ALA A 108 -10.09 -4.94 0.23
N GLU A 109 -9.15 -4.74 1.15
CA GLU A 109 -8.72 -3.40 1.56
C GLU A 109 -7.19 -3.32 1.60
N THR A 110 -6.64 -2.16 1.25
CA THR A 110 -5.20 -1.87 1.33
C THR A 110 -4.96 -0.38 1.55
N THR A 111 -3.75 -0.04 1.96
CA THR A 111 -3.30 1.34 2.10
C THR A 111 -2.51 1.77 0.85
N LEU A 112 -2.73 3.00 0.41
CA LEU A 112 -1.96 3.68 -0.62
C LEU A 112 -1.32 4.93 -0.01
N THR A 113 -0.02 5.11 -0.16
CA THR A 113 0.66 6.33 0.25
C THR A 113 0.90 7.22 -0.96
N VAL A 114 0.29 8.40 -0.97
CA VAL A 114 0.53 9.41 -2.00
C VAL A 114 1.62 10.35 -1.51
N ALA A 115 2.72 10.45 -2.26
CA ALA A 115 3.86 11.28 -1.94
C ALA A 115 4.03 12.39 -3.00
N GLN A 116 4.47 13.56 -2.56
CA GLN A 116 4.94 14.59 -3.48
C GLN A 116 6.39 14.27 -3.85
N LYS A 117 6.75 14.35 -5.14
CA LYS A 117 8.16 14.30 -5.50
C LYS A 117 8.84 15.52 -4.93
N ASP A 118 9.78 15.33 -4.01
CA ASP A 118 10.75 16.36 -3.68
C ASP A 118 11.59 16.62 -4.93
N THR A 119 11.21 17.64 -5.70
CA THR A 119 12.10 18.26 -6.67
C THR A 119 13.18 18.96 -5.86
N LYS A 120 14.20 18.23 -5.45
CA LYS A 120 15.50 18.82 -5.14
C LYS A 120 16.03 19.34 -6.47
N ASP A 121 15.56 20.53 -6.81
CA ASP A 121 16.15 21.32 -7.87
C ASP A 121 17.58 21.69 -7.44
N THR A 122 18.55 21.14 -8.14
CA THR A 122 19.92 21.62 -8.18
C THR A 122 19.94 22.88 -9.03
N GLY A 123 19.51 24.00 -8.45
CA GLY A 123 19.53 25.33 -9.04
C GLY A 123 20.18 26.32 -8.08
N LYS A 124 21.51 26.39 -8.11
CA LYS A 124 22.32 27.46 -7.56
C LYS A 124 21.85 28.80 -8.10
N THR A 125 21.42 29.72 -7.24
CA THR A 125 21.76 31.14 -7.36
C THR A 125 21.68 31.79 -5.99
N ASP A 126 22.83 32.30 -5.63
CA ASP A 126 23.21 33.20 -4.59
C ASP A 126 22.44 34.53 -4.71
N VAL A 127 21.95 35.10 -3.63
CA VAL A 127 22.10 36.52 -3.20
C VAL A 127 21.29 36.78 -1.92
N GLY A 128 22.01 36.98 -0.82
CA GLY A 128 21.89 38.05 0.15
C GLY A 128 20.62 38.20 1.01
N GLN A 129 20.70 37.86 2.27
CA GLN A 129 20.59 38.77 3.44
C GLN A 129 19.95 38.08 4.67
N LYS A 130 20.73 38.12 5.77
CA LYS A 130 20.44 37.80 7.18
C LYS A 130 19.48 38.87 7.79
N PRO A 131 18.72 38.66 8.96
CA PRO A 131 19.19 37.91 10.13
C PRO A 131 18.14 37.08 10.94
N ALA A 132 18.68 36.10 11.67
CA ALA A 132 18.38 35.64 13.02
C ALA A 132 16.95 35.35 13.52
N SER A 133 16.67 34.06 13.76
CA SER A 133 16.02 33.61 14.99
C SER A 133 16.46 32.20 15.32
N LYS A 134 16.81 31.97 16.59
CA LYS A 134 17.30 30.70 17.15
C LYS A 134 16.17 29.72 17.26
N SER A 135 16.35 28.47 16.76
CA SER A 135 15.63 27.32 17.26
C SER A 135 16.46 26.06 17.13
N ALA A 136 16.49 25.34 18.20
CA ALA A 136 16.98 24.04 18.58
C ALA A 136 17.62 23.14 17.50
N LYS A 137 18.88 22.87 17.72
CA LYS A 137 19.73 21.88 17.08
C LYS A 137 19.35 20.49 17.62
N THR A 138 18.64 19.69 16.84
CA THR A 138 18.55 18.25 17.06
C THR A 138 19.58 17.63 16.14
N GLY A 139 20.66 17.14 16.73
CA GLY A 139 21.74 16.52 15.98
C GLY A 139 21.34 15.13 15.55
N ASP A 140 21.33 14.91 14.25
CA ASP A 140 21.46 13.58 13.68
C ASP A 140 22.78 13.55 12.91
N ASN A 141 23.78 13.02 13.60
CA ASN A 141 25.14 12.85 13.12
C ASN A 141 25.26 11.42 12.56
N SER A 142 24.61 11.13 11.46
CA SER A 142 24.84 9.89 10.75
C SER A 142 26.16 9.97 9.98
N ASN A 143 27.26 9.66 10.67
CA ASN A 143 28.61 9.51 10.09
C ASN A 143 28.70 8.26 9.18
N LEU A 144 27.73 8.09 8.26
CA LEU A 144 27.80 7.00 7.27
C LEU A 144 29.01 7.13 6.35
N ILE A 145 29.44 8.36 6.06
CA ILE A 145 30.63 8.62 5.23
C ILE A 145 31.91 8.15 5.91
N ALA A 146 32.02 8.27 7.23
CA ALA A 146 33.19 7.81 7.99
C ALA A 146 33.37 6.28 7.93
N TRP A 147 32.27 5.54 7.87
CA TRP A 147 32.30 4.07 7.78
C TRP A 147 32.79 3.60 6.40
N PHE A 148 32.44 4.28 5.33
CA PHE A 148 32.91 3.93 3.98
C PHE A 148 34.40 4.21 3.78
N ILE A 149 34.95 5.25 4.42
CA ILE A 149 36.39 5.56 4.37
C ILE A 149 37.19 4.51 5.12
N LEU A 150 36.71 4.02 6.27
CA LEU A 150 37.37 2.95 7.04
C LEU A 150 37.40 1.60 6.29
N LEU A 151 36.33 1.27 5.55
CA LEU A 151 36.29 0.05 4.74
C LEU A 151 37.26 0.12 3.55
N ALA A 152 37.40 1.27 2.88
CA ALA A 152 38.33 1.45 1.77
C ALA A 152 39.79 1.34 2.21
N ALA A 153 40.15 1.87 3.39
CA ALA A 153 41.50 1.77 3.95
C ALA A 153 41.88 0.31 4.30
N SER A 154 40.93 -0.50 4.75
CA SER A 154 41.18 -1.92 5.06
C SER A 154 41.52 -2.74 3.83
N VAL A 155 40.92 -2.48 2.68
CA VAL A 155 41.20 -3.21 1.41
C VAL A 155 42.59 -2.87 0.89
N CYS A 156 43.02 -1.61 1.02
CA CYS A 156 44.37 -1.20 0.57
C CYS A 156 45.49 -1.85 1.38
N ILE A 157 45.35 -2.05 2.69
CA ILE A 157 46.34 -2.68 3.56
C ILE A 157 46.52 -4.15 3.18
N VAL A 158 45.42 -4.88 2.94
CA VAL A 158 45.48 -6.30 2.54
C VAL A 158 46.13 -6.47 1.16
N GLY A 159 45.85 -5.55 0.21
CA GLY A 159 46.45 -5.53 -1.12
C GLY A 159 47.97 -5.33 -1.07
N SER A 160 48.44 -4.38 -0.27
CA SER A 160 49.86 -4.04 -0.11
C SER A 160 50.67 -5.19 0.51
N LEU A 161 50.13 -5.88 1.50
CA LEU A 161 50.78 -7.04 2.12
C LEU A 161 50.91 -8.22 1.17
N ARG A 162 49.98 -8.41 0.23
CA ARG A 162 50.09 -9.47 -0.79
C ARG A 162 51.16 -9.14 -1.86
N ALA A 163 51.30 -7.89 -2.22
CA ALA A 163 52.35 -7.46 -3.17
C ALA A 163 53.75 -7.65 -2.61
N ILE A 164 53.99 -7.30 -1.34
CA ILE A 164 55.28 -7.48 -0.66
C ILE A 164 55.65 -8.97 -0.52
N ARG A 165 54.66 -9.83 -0.23
CA ARG A 165 54.90 -11.28 -0.15
C ARG A 165 55.27 -11.93 -1.49
N ARG A 166 54.82 -11.37 -2.61
CA ARG A 166 55.12 -11.88 -3.93
C ARG A 166 56.51 -11.54 -4.39
N GLN A 167 57.08 -10.39 -3.96
CA GLN A 167 58.45 -9.99 -4.27
C GLN A 167 59.50 -10.77 -3.49
N ARG A 168 59.18 -11.32 -2.34
CA ARG A 168 60.13 -12.13 -1.53
C ARG A 168 60.33 -13.58 -2.02
N ARG A 169 59.56 -14.02 -3.01
CA ARG A 169 59.63 -15.38 -3.58
C ARG A 169 60.24 -15.43 -4.99
N ARG A 170 60.80 -14.33 -5.46
CA ARG A 170 61.67 -14.26 -6.64
C ARG A 170 63.08 -13.92 -6.19
#